data_8aa21fbe41ba6fa8a5efe542a09b1340
#
_entry.id   8aa21fbe41ba6fa8a5efe542a09b1340
#
_cell.length_a   1.000
_cell.length_b   1.000
_cell.length_c   1.000
_cell.angle_alpha   90.00
_cell.angle_beta   90.00
_cell.angle_gamma   90.00
#
_symmetry.space_group_name_H-M   'P 1'
#
loop_
_entity.id
_entity.type
_entity.pdbx_description
1 polymer ?
#
loop_
_entity_poly.entity_id
_entity_poly.type
_entity_poly.pdbx_seq_one_letter_code
_entity_poly.pdbx_strand_id
1 'polypeptide(L)'
;MLLGEKIKRLRHACNLTQGELADRCELTKGYISQIENDLTSPSIATLVDILAALGSSLKDFFAEDEDEKIVYTEEEFIEKRMKD
;
A
#
# COMPACT_ATOMS: atom_id res chain seq x y z
N MET A 1 5.90 2.59 -8.04
CA MET A 1 6.04 3.26 -6.74
C MET A 1 6.30 2.24 -5.65
N LEU A 2 7.22 2.51 -4.76
CA LEU A 2 7.55 1.59 -3.68
C LEU A 2 6.43 1.55 -2.64
N LEU A 3 6.29 0.41 -1.99
CA LEU A 3 5.24 0.19 -1.00
C LEU A 3 5.28 1.24 0.12
N GLY A 4 6.46 1.50 0.65
CA GLY A 4 6.62 2.45 1.74
C GLY A 4 6.20 3.86 1.36
N GLU A 5 6.53 4.27 0.15
CA GLU A 5 6.15 5.58 -0.36
C GLU A 5 4.65 5.73 -0.48
N LYS A 6 3.96 4.68 -0.94
CA LYS A 6 2.52 4.71 -1.07
C LYS A 6 1.85 4.83 0.31
N ILE A 7 2.35 4.07 1.28
CA ILE A 7 1.82 4.14 2.64
C ILE A 7 2.03 5.54 3.22
N LYS A 8 3.22 6.08 3.03
CA LYS A 8 3.53 7.42 3.52
C LYS A 8 2.61 8.46 2.89
N ARG A 9 2.38 8.35 1.59
CA ARG A 9 1.51 9.27 0.86
C ARG A 9 0.08 9.20 1.39
N LEU A 10 -0.43 8.00 1.60
CA LEU A 10 -1.77 7.83 2.15
C LEU A 10 -1.87 8.39 3.57
N ARG A 11 -0.84 8.18 4.37
CA ARG A 11 -0.79 8.70 5.72
C ARG A 11 -0.88 10.23 5.72
N HIS A 12 -0.10 10.86 4.85
CA HIS A 12 -0.13 12.32 4.72
C HIS A 12 -1.49 12.82 4.25
N ALA A 13 -2.11 12.08 3.33
CA ALA A 13 -3.44 12.44 2.84
C ALA A 13 -4.48 12.38 3.94
N CYS A 14 -4.26 11.54 4.95
CA CYS A 14 -5.15 11.43 6.11
C CYS A 14 -4.76 12.38 7.24
N ASN A 15 -3.73 13.19 7.05
CA ASN A 15 -3.22 14.12 8.05
C ASN A 15 -2.80 13.42 9.35
N LEU A 16 -2.20 12.25 9.22
CA LEU A 16 -1.74 11.47 10.37
C LEU A 16 -0.23 11.52 10.48
N THR A 17 0.27 11.58 11.71
CA THR A 17 1.68 11.37 11.97
C THR A 17 1.97 9.88 11.99
N GLN A 18 3.26 9.51 11.93
CA GLN A 18 3.64 8.11 12.05
C GLN A 18 3.17 7.49 13.36
N GLY A 19 3.28 8.27 14.45
CA GLY A 19 2.82 7.80 15.76
C GLY A 19 1.31 7.59 15.82
N GLU A 20 0.56 8.50 15.19
CA GLU A 20 -0.89 8.37 15.16
C GLU A 20 -1.33 7.14 14.37
N LEU A 21 -0.69 6.89 13.22
CA LEU A 21 -0.99 5.70 12.45
C LEU A 21 -0.62 4.45 13.23
N ALA A 22 0.55 4.45 13.87
CA ALA A 22 0.99 3.31 14.66
C ALA A 22 -0.02 2.98 15.77
N ASP A 23 -0.51 4.00 16.46
CA ASP A 23 -1.50 3.82 17.51
C ASP A 23 -2.77 3.16 16.98
N ARG A 24 -3.21 3.56 15.81
CA ARG A 24 -4.43 2.99 15.22
C ARG A 24 -4.26 1.53 14.82
N CYS A 25 -3.05 1.13 14.53
CA CYS A 25 -2.75 -0.23 14.09
C CYS A 25 -2.17 -1.10 15.21
N GLU A 26 -2.02 -0.55 16.41
CA GLU A 26 -1.38 -1.22 17.52
C GLU A 26 0.06 -1.62 17.19
N LEU A 27 0.74 -0.76 16.44
CA LEU A 27 2.15 -0.93 16.06
C LEU A 27 2.98 0.17 16.68
N THR A 28 4.29 0.08 16.53
CA THR A 28 5.18 1.13 17.02
C THR A 28 5.46 2.15 15.92
N LYS A 29 5.75 3.37 16.34
CA LYS A 29 6.14 4.41 15.41
C LYS A 29 7.41 4.01 14.63
N GLY A 30 8.35 3.37 15.31
CA GLY A 30 9.58 2.89 14.67
C GLY A 30 9.30 1.90 13.55
N TYR A 31 8.36 1.00 13.77
CA TYR A 31 7.99 0.03 12.77
C TYR A 31 7.35 0.70 11.54
N ILE A 32 6.46 1.65 11.76
CA ILE A 32 5.86 2.42 10.66
C ILE A 32 6.96 3.14 9.89
N SER A 33 7.91 3.75 10.58
CA SER A 33 9.02 4.43 9.93
C SER A 33 9.85 3.46 9.06
N GLN A 34 10.10 2.28 9.57
CA GLN A 34 10.85 1.26 8.82
C GLN A 34 10.10 0.84 7.55
N ILE A 35 8.80 0.66 7.65
CA ILE A 35 7.97 0.31 6.49
C ILE A 35 8.01 1.43 5.45
N GLU A 36 7.85 2.66 5.89
CA GLU A 36 7.81 3.80 4.97
C GLU A 36 9.13 4.03 4.28
N ASN A 37 10.23 3.64 4.90
CA ASN A 37 11.57 3.76 4.31
C ASN A 37 12.03 2.48 3.61
N ASP A 38 11.14 1.51 3.46
CA ASP A 38 11.42 0.24 2.80
C ASP A 38 12.54 -0.55 3.44
N LEU A 39 12.73 -0.36 4.75
CA LEU A 39 13.70 -1.12 5.52
C LEU A 39 13.14 -2.46 5.96
N THR A 40 11.83 -2.60 5.97
CA THR A 40 11.15 -3.84 6.25
C THR A 40 9.85 -3.90 5.45
N SER A 41 9.34 -5.10 5.24
CA SER A 41 8.07 -5.30 4.55
C SER A 41 7.05 -5.84 5.53
N PRO A 42 5.84 -5.27 5.57
CA PRO A 42 4.80 -5.81 6.43
C PRO A 42 4.25 -7.12 5.86
N SER A 43 3.73 -7.97 6.75
CA SER A 43 2.95 -9.11 6.30
C SER A 43 1.66 -8.62 5.65
N ILE A 44 0.99 -9.49 4.91
CA ILE A 44 -0.29 -9.13 4.29
C ILE A 44 -1.30 -8.72 5.37
N ALA A 45 -1.35 -9.46 6.48
CA ALA A 45 -2.26 -9.13 7.57
C ALA A 45 -1.98 -7.73 8.14
N THR A 46 -0.71 -7.42 8.35
CA THR A 46 -0.32 -6.10 8.86
C THR A 46 -0.64 -5.01 7.83
N LEU A 47 -0.40 -5.28 6.57
CA LEU A 47 -0.71 -4.33 5.51
C LEU A 47 -2.21 -4.02 5.46
N VAL A 48 -3.04 -5.05 5.58
CA VAL A 48 -4.50 -4.86 5.61
C VAL A 48 -4.89 -3.95 6.78
N ASP A 49 -4.30 -4.16 7.95
CA ASP A 49 -4.59 -3.33 9.13
C ASP A 49 -4.17 -1.88 8.90
N ILE A 50 -3.00 -1.68 8.32
CA ILE A 50 -2.52 -0.32 8.04
C ILE A 50 -3.44 0.36 7.04
N LEU A 51 -3.80 -0.32 5.96
CA LEU A 51 -4.67 0.26 4.94
C LEU A 51 -6.06 0.56 5.50
N ALA A 52 -6.59 -0.31 6.34
CA ALA A 52 -7.88 -0.07 6.98
C ALA A 52 -7.83 1.21 7.84
N ALA A 53 -6.75 1.41 8.57
CA ALA A 53 -6.56 2.62 9.37
C ALA A 53 -6.47 3.88 8.50
N LEU A 54 -6.04 3.72 7.25
CA LEU A 54 -5.92 4.83 6.30
C LEU A 54 -7.17 4.97 5.42
N GLY A 55 -8.20 4.18 5.68
CA GLY A 55 -9.43 4.24 4.90
C GLY A 55 -9.30 3.65 3.50
N SER A 56 -8.39 2.72 3.32
CA SER A 56 -8.14 2.09 2.03
C SER A 56 -8.28 0.57 2.14
N SER A 57 -8.00 -0.12 1.06
CA SER A 57 -8.04 -1.57 0.99
C SER A 57 -6.93 -2.05 0.07
N LEU A 58 -6.64 -3.35 0.12
CA LEU A 58 -5.65 -3.92 -0.79
C LEU A 58 -6.04 -3.71 -2.24
N LYS A 59 -7.31 -3.85 -2.54
CA LYS A 59 -7.81 -3.66 -3.89
C LYS A 59 -7.52 -2.26 -4.40
N ASP A 60 -7.89 -1.26 -3.61
CA ASP A 60 -7.68 0.14 -4.01
C ASP A 60 -6.21 0.49 -4.07
N PHE A 61 -5.45 -0.03 -3.13
CA PHE A 61 -4.03 0.24 -3.04
C PHE A 61 -3.30 -0.26 -4.30
N PHE A 62 -3.58 -1.48 -4.71
CA PHE A 62 -2.94 -2.07 -5.88
C PHE A 62 -3.59 -1.65 -7.20
N ALA A 63 -4.86 -1.27 -7.17
CA ALA A 63 -5.51 -0.74 -8.36
C ALA A 63 -4.86 0.58 -8.79
N GLU A 64 -4.55 1.43 -7.82
CA GLU A 64 -3.85 2.68 -8.10
C GLU A 64 -2.50 2.42 -8.74
N ASP A 65 -1.77 1.43 -8.24
CA ASP A 65 -0.48 1.05 -8.78
C ASP A 65 -0.63 0.50 -10.20
N GLU A 66 -1.67 -0.28 -10.44
CA GLU A 66 -1.98 -0.79 -11.77
C GLU A 66 -2.25 0.33 -12.75
N ASP A 67 -3.01 1.32 -12.33
CA ASP A 67 -3.32 2.47 -13.18
C ASP A 67 -2.08 3.21 -13.60
N GLU A 68 -1.13 3.33 -12.72
CA GLU A 68 0.13 4.01 -13.02
C GLU A 68 0.98 3.25 -14.03
N LYS A 69 0.88 1.94 -14.00
CA LYS A 69 1.72 1.07 -14.82
C LYS A 69 1.04 0.63 -16.10
N ILE A 70 -0.24 0.80 -16.17
CA ILE A 70 -1.00 0.17 -17.21
C ILE A 70 -0.65 0.71 -18.58
N VAL A 71 -0.29 -0.20 -19.45
CA VAL A 71 -0.07 0.06 -20.86
C VAL A 71 -0.78 -0.99 -21.68
N TYR A 72 -1.51 -1.88 -21.01
CA TYR A 72 -2.25 -2.94 -21.67
C TYR A 72 -3.72 -2.60 -21.80
N THR A 73 -4.29 -2.97 -22.92
CA THR A 73 -5.73 -3.01 -23.04
C THR A 73 -6.21 -4.26 -22.32
N GLU A 74 -7.49 -4.31 -22.07
CA GLU A 74 -8.08 -5.49 -21.46
C GLU A 74 -7.80 -6.73 -22.27
N GLU A 75 -7.88 -6.61 -23.58
CA GLU A 75 -7.60 -7.71 -24.49
C GLU A 75 -6.18 -8.21 -24.35
N GLU A 76 -5.22 -7.32 -24.29
CA GLU A 76 -3.82 -7.69 -24.17
C GLU A 76 -3.56 -8.41 -22.86
N PHE A 77 -4.19 -7.96 -21.80
CA PHE A 77 -4.04 -8.58 -20.51
C PHE A 77 -4.55 -10.02 -20.52
N ILE A 78 -5.72 -10.23 -21.08
CA ILE A 78 -6.33 -11.56 -21.17
C ILE A 78 -5.48 -12.48 -22.03
N GLU A 79 -4.99 -11.99 -23.17
CA GLU A 79 -4.12 -12.74 -24.02
C GLU A 79 -2.87 -13.24 -23.31
N LYS A 80 -2.26 -12.37 -22.56
CA LYS A 80 -1.06 -12.73 -21.82
C LYS A 80 -1.32 -13.83 -20.81
N ARG A 81 -2.44 -13.75 -20.14
CA ARG A 81 -2.81 -14.75 -19.15
C ARG A 81 -3.11 -16.10 -19.79
N MET A 82 -3.69 -16.07 -20.95
CA MET A 82 -4.08 -17.30 -21.65
C MET A 82 -2.88 -18.02 -22.27
N LYS A 83 -1.84 -17.29 -22.54
CA LYS A 83 -0.64 -17.88 -23.13
C LYS A 83 0.20 -18.61 -22.10
N ASP A 84 -0.01 -18.36 -20.88
CA ASP A 84 0.68 -19.05 -19.79
C ASP A 84 0.05 -20.41 -19.53
#